data_19704960656cf06daba2f982e2af4d62
#
_entry.id   19704960656cf06daba2f982e2af4d62
#
_cell.length_a   1.000
_cell.length_b   1.000
_cell.length_c   1.000
_cell.angle_alpha   90.00
_cell.angle_beta   90.00
_cell.angle_gamma   90.00
#
_symmetry.space_group_name_H-M   'P 1'
#
loop_
_entity.id
_entity.type
_entity.pdbx_description
1 polymer ?
#
loop_
_entity_poly.entity_id
_entity_poly.type
_entity_poly.pdbx_seq_one_letter_code
_entity_poly.pdbx_strand_id
1 'polypeptide(L)'
;MRINKFLALNLNISRREADKYIEKKEIKINGNYAKLGEILKDNDVVSYKNQIINPVKDHEYYKFYKPKNYVSSRNSQGNSKTIYELIKNKNLKYSGRLDKESEGLMLLSTDGNWLNNNSHPSNELDKKYIVTTNLEEIDLTRFKKSITDDNENLNIYSINKESKYEYLVILKTGKNRE
;
A
#
# COMPACT_ATOMS: atom_id res chain seq x y z
N MET A 1 -6.62 12.49 14.90
CA MET A 1 -5.88 12.08 13.65
C MET A 1 -4.73 13.04 13.40
N ARG A 2 -3.56 12.61 12.87
CA ARG A 2 -2.47 13.56 12.51
C ARG A 2 -2.90 14.47 11.37
N ILE A 3 -2.57 15.78 11.45
CA ILE A 3 -2.96 16.81 10.48
C ILE A 3 -2.56 16.45 9.04
N ASN A 4 -1.32 15.98 8.81
CA ASN A 4 -0.88 15.61 7.46
C ASN A 4 -1.65 14.42 6.88
N LYS A 5 -2.17 13.52 7.73
CA LYS A 5 -3.03 12.42 7.29
C LYS A 5 -4.41 12.95 6.88
N PHE A 6 -4.97 13.88 7.65
CA PHE A 6 -6.22 14.57 7.34
C PHE A 6 -6.13 15.31 5.99
N LEU A 7 -5.07 16.11 5.82
CA LEU A 7 -4.83 16.87 4.58
C LEU A 7 -4.66 15.94 3.37
N ALA A 8 -3.85 14.88 3.53
CA ALA A 8 -3.61 13.92 2.45
C ALA A 8 -4.90 13.22 1.98
N LEU A 9 -5.85 13.01 2.91
CA LEU A 9 -7.13 12.39 2.63
C LEU A 9 -8.06 13.38 1.91
N ASN A 10 -8.17 14.60 2.42
CA ASN A 10 -9.19 15.56 2.01
C ASN A 10 -8.77 16.44 0.84
N LEU A 11 -7.47 16.67 0.62
CA LEU A 11 -6.92 17.43 -0.51
C LEU A 11 -6.39 16.53 -1.63
N ASN A 12 -6.43 15.20 -1.43
CA ASN A 12 -5.93 14.22 -2.38
C ASN A 12 -4.45 14.40 -2.76
N ILE A 13 -3.63 14.69 -1.77
CA ILE A 13 -2.18 14.88 -1.88
C ILE A 13 -1.42 13.80 -1.12
N SER A 14 -0.11 13.75 -1.25
CA SER A 14 0.72 12.90 -0.41
C SER A 14 0.88 13.51 1.00
N ARG A 15 1.16 12.69 2.03
CA ARG A 15 1.45 13.19 3.38
C ARG A 15 2.68 14.08 3.42
N ARG A 16 3.71 13.79 2.59
CA ARG A 16 4.91 14.64 2.46
C ARG A 16 4.58 15.99 1.82
N GLU A 17 3.65 16.04 0.91
CA GLU A 17 3.17 17.30 0.33
C GLU A 17 2.33 18.08 1.33
N ALA A 18 1.50 17.42 2.11
CA ALA A 18 0.77 18.04 3.22
C ALA A 18 1.72 18.67 4.24
N ASP A 19 2.83 18.00 4.58
CA ASP A 19 3.85 18.55 5.47
C ASP A 19 4.46 19.85 4.89
N LYS A 20 4.73 19.92 3.57
CA LYS A 20 5.20 21.15 2.89
C LYS A 20 4.18 22.31 2.98
N TYR A 21 2.87 22.02 2.90
CA TYR A 21 1.84 23.08 3.04
C TYR A 21 1.78 23.60 4.47
N ILE A 22 2.01 22.73 5.47
CA ILE A 22 2.10 23.14 6.88
C ILE A 22 3.32 24.04 7.09
N GLU A 23 4.49 23.64 6.57
CA GLU A 23 5.74 24.43 6.66
C GLU A 23 5.60 25.81 6.00
N LYS A 24 4.87 25.89 4.87
CA LYS A 24 4.57 27.16 4.18
C LYS A 24 3.52 28.02 4.88
N LYS A 25 3.01 27.61 6.06
CA LYS A 25 1.96 28.29 6.80
C LYS A 25 0.66 28.49 5.98
N GLU A 26 0.37 27.54 5.09
CA GLU A 26 -0.85 27.57 4.27
C GLU A 26 -2.04 26.89 4.96
N ILE A 27 -1.79 26.16 6.06
CA ILE A 27 -2.78 25.40 6.83
C ILE A 27 -3.03 26.06 8.17
N LYS A 28 -4.32 26.17 8.53
CA LYS A 28 -4.73 26.63 9.86
C LYS A 28 -5.66 25.62 10.52
N ILE A 29 -5.58 25.51 11.85
CA ILE A 29 -6.49 24.78 12.73
C ILE A 29 -7.13 25.80 13.66
N ASN A 30 -8.46 25.92 13.63
CA ASN A 30 -9.19 26.90 14.43
C ASN A 30 -8.64 28.34 14.30
N GLY A 31 -8.23 28.71 13.07
CA GLY A 31 -7.67 30.02 12.77
C GLY A 31 -6.16 30.19 13.03
N ASN A 32 -5.52 29.28 13.78
CA ASN A 32 -4.09 29.31 14.07
C ASN A 32 -3.28 28.47 13.08
N TYR A 33 -2.04 28.88 12.76
CA TYR A 33 -1.19 28.08 11.87
C TYR A 33 -0.88 26.73 12.46
N ALA A 34 -1.12 25.68 11.67
CA ALA A 34 -0.83 24.31 12.03
C ALA A 34 0.67 24.04 12.17
N LYS A 35 1.03 23.10 13.06
CA LYS A 35 2.42 22.63 13.23
C LYS A 35 2.58 21.22 12.66
N LEU A 36 3.81 20.88 12.23
CA LEU A 36 4.14 19.53 11.82
C LEU A 36 3.85 18.53 12.94
N GLY A 37 3.21 17.40 12.58
CA GLY A 37 2.88 16.34 13.51
C GLY A 37 1.70 16.61 14.44
N GLU A 38 1.06 17.77 14.35
CA GLU A 38 -0.10 18.15 15.16
C GLU A 38 -1.25 17.14 15.02
N ILE A 39 -1.95 16.87 16.12
CA ILE A 39 -3.05 15.91 16.18
C ILE A 39 -4.36 16.67 16.27
N LEU A 40 -5.22 16.46 15.28
CA LEU A 40 -6.57 17.02 15.27
C LEU A 40 -7.47 16.36 16.30
N LYS A 41 -8.28 17.17 16.98
CA LYS A 41 -9.43 16.77 17.79
C LYS A 41 -10.69 16.71 16.94
N ASP A 42 -11.75 16.09 17.46
CA ASP A 42 -12.97 15.80 16.66
C ASP A 42 -13.70 17.05 16.13
N ASN A 43 -13.59 18.17 16.82
CA ASN A 43 -14.28 19.43 16.45
C ASN A 43 -13.35 20.49 15.84
N ASP A 44 -12.10 20.13 15.52
CA ASP A 44 -11.19 21.08 14.92
C ASP A 44 -11.59 21.44 13.49
N VAL A 45 -11.61 22.73 13.21
CA VAL A 45 -11.86 23.28 11.88
C VAL A 45 -10.52 23.50 11.17
N VAL A 46 -10.28 22.76 10.09
CA VAL A 46 -9.07 22.88 9.30
C VAL A 46 -9.33 23.72 8.06
N SER A 47 -8.42 24.64 7.75
CA SER A 47 -8.48 25.41 6.51
C SER A 47 -7.16 25.39 5.75
N TYR A 48 -7.27 25.42 4.42
CA TYR A 48 -6.17 25.58 3.47
C TYR A 48 -6.35 26.89 2.72
N LYS A 49 -5.35 27.76 2.76
CA LYS A 49 -5.41 29.12 2.15
C LYS A 49 -6.71 29.86 2.52
N ASN A 50 -7.10 29.80 3.80
CA ASN A 50 -8.32 30.37 4.37
C ASN A 50 -9.66 29.75 3.89
N GLN A 51 -9.65 28.67 3.13
CA GLN A 51 -10.84 27.91 2.79
C GLN A 51 -11.00 26.70 3.70
N ILE A 52 -12.16 26.52 4.30
CA ILE A 52 -12.44 25.37 5.17
C ILE A 52 -12.40 24.08 4.36
N ILE A 53 -11.68 23.09 4.88
CA ILE A 53 -11.63 21.75 4.31
C ILE A 53 -12.78 20.92 4.91
N ASN A 54 -13.74 20.56 4.10
CA ASN A 54 -14.79 19.62 4.49
C ASN A 54 -14.26 18.19 4.38
N PRO A 55 -14.40 17.35 5.45
CA PRO A 55 -13.99 15.96 5.39
C PRO A 55 -14.68 15.19 4.28
N VAL A 56 -13.91 14.40 3.53
CA VAL A 56 -14.48 13.46 2.56
C VAL A 56 -15.29 12.41 3.30
N LYS A 57 -16.55 12.25 2.90
CA LYS A 57 -17.49 11.29 3.51
C LYS A 57 -17.52 9.97 2.79
N ASP A 58 -17.39 9.98 1.47
CA ASP A 58 -17.52 8.79 0.64
C ASP A 58 -16.16 8.35 0.10
N HIS A 59 -15.87 7.08 0.26
CA HIS A 59 -14.65 6.45 -0.22
C HIS A 59 -14.97 5.43 -1.30
N GLU A 60 -14.06 5.28 -2.24
CA GLU A 60 -14.13 4.29 -3.30
C GLU A 60 -13.24 3.10 -2.97
N TYR A 61 -13.72 1.88 -3.29
CA TYR A 61 -13.03 0.61 -3.01
C TYR A 61 -13.08 -0.27 -4.25
N TYR A 62 -11.91 -0.78 -4.68
CA TYR A 62 -11.80 -1.60 -5.88
C TYR A 62 -10.92 -2.82 -5.66
N LYS A 63 -11.28 -3.91 -6.28
CA LYS A 63 -10.40 -5.03 -6.59
C LYS A 63 -9.76 -4.74 -7.95
N PHE A 64 -8.45 -4.85 -8.04
CA PHE A 64 -7.68 -4.62 -9.25
C PHE A 64 -6.80 -5.83 -9.51
N TYR A 65 -6.88 -6.38 -10.72
CA TYR A 65 -5.94 -7.39 -11.17
C TYR A 65 -4.73 -6.68 -11.77
N LYS A 66 -3.60 -6.76 -11.10
CA LYS A 66 -2.34 -6.23 -11.62
C LYS A 66 -1.76 -7.23 -12.63
N PRO A 67 -1.56 -6.87 -13.89
CA PRO A 67 -0.88 -7.74 -14.84
C PRO A 67 0.65 -7.71 -14.63
N LYS A 68 1.36 -8.71 -15.18
CA LYS A 68 2.83 -8.70 -15.28
C LYS A 68 3.33 -7.48 -16.04
N ASN A 69 4.59 -7.16 -15.86
CA ASN A 69 5.31 -6.06 -16.51
C ASN A 69 4.91 -4.64 -16.07
N TYR A 70 4.06 -4.49 -15.05
CA TYR A 70 3.73 -3.21 -14.43
C TYR A 70 4.29 -3.13 -13.02
N VAL A 71 4.90 -2.00 -12.67
CA VAL A 71 5.39 -1.76 -11.30
C VAL A 71 4.27 -1.18 -10.43
N SER A 72 4.22 -1.61 -9.16
CA SER A 72 3.31 -1.07 -8.15
C SER A 72 3.84 0.26 -7.62
N SER A 73 3.84 1.30 -8.46
CA SER A 73 4.36 2.63 -8.16
C SER A 73 3.55 3.71 -8.85
N ARG A 74 3.55 4.93 -8.29
CA ARG A 74 3.02 6.13 -8.97
C ARG A 74 3.98 6.66 -10.02
N ASN A 75 5.27 6.57 -9.74
CA ASN A 75 6.32 7.06 -10.62
C ASN A 75 6.94 5.89 -11.35
N SER A 76 7.25 6.08 -12.62
CA SER A 76 8.01 5.11 -13.40
C SER A 76 9.40 4.88 -12.77
N GLN A 77 9.87 3.66 -12.86
CA GLN A 77 11.24 3.27 -12.49
C GLN A 77 11.98 2.94 -13.78
N GLY A 78 12.77 3.88 -14.26
CA GLY A 78 13.34 3.82 -15.61
C GLY A 78 12.21 3.76 -16.66
N ASN A 79 12.28 2.82 -17.59
CA ASN A 79 11.30 2.63 -18.66
C ASN A 79 10.12 1.71 -18.26
N SER A 80 9.95 1.40 -16.98
CA SER A 80 8.89 0.48 -16.55
C SER A 80 7.53 1.17 -16.50
N LYS A 81 6.51 0.50 -17.06
CA LYS A 81 5.11 0.93 -16.96
C LYS A 81 4.62 0.81 -15.52
N THR A 82 3.76 1.73 -15.11
CA THR A 82 3.17 1.74 -13.77
C THR A 82 1.72 1.27 -13.80
N ILE A 83 1.24 0.72 -12.67
CA ILE A 83 -0.19 0.37 -12.54
C ILE A 83 -1.11 1.57 -12.78
N TYR A 84 -0.63 2.79 -12.56
CA TYR A 84 -1.41 4.00 -12.78
C TYR A 84 -1.65 4.33 -14.26
N GLU A 85 -0.98 3.67 -15.20
CA GLU A 85 -1.35 3.75 -16.62
C GLU A 85 -2.68 3.04 -16.90
N LEU A 86 -3.00 2.01 -16.10
CA LEU A 86 -4.23 1.22 -16.20
C LEU A 86 -5.38 1.78 -15.35
N ILE A 87 -5.06 2.54 -14.30
CA ILE A 87 -6.03 3.07 -13.34
C ILE A 87 -6.53 4.44 -13.82
N LYS A 88 -7.84 4.57 -14.08
CA LYS A 88 -8.46 5.83 -14.52
C LYS A 88 -8.44 6.88 -13.41
N ASN A 89 -8.95 6.54 -12.22
CA ASN A 89 -8.95 7.46 -11.08
C ASN A 89 -7.58 7.50 -10.41
N LYS A 90 -6.81 8.56 -10.68
CA LYS A 90 -5.45 8.74 -10.13
C LYS A 90 -5.43 9.02 -8.62
N ASN A 91 -6.58 9.24 -8.00
CA ASN A 91 -6.72 9.46 -6.56
C ASN A 91 -6.66 8.16 -5.75
N LEU A 92 -6.93 7.04 -6.39
CA LEU A 92 -6.83 5.73 -5.77
C LEU A 92 -5.40 5.46 -5.30
N LYS A 93 -5.29 4.93 -4.11
CA LYS A 93 -4.06 4.39 -3.51
C LYS A 93 -4.17 2.88 -3.55
N TYR A 94 -3.07 2.17 -3.46
CA TYR A 94 -3.03 0.71 -3.47
C TYR A 94 -2.56 0.15 -2.13
N SER A 95 -3.02 -1.06 -1.81
CA SER A 95 -2.65 -1.84 -0.64
C SER A 95 -1.56 -2.84 -1.01
N GLY A 96 -0.44 -2.78 -0.32
CA GLY A 96 0.70 -3.66 -0.60
C GLY A 96 1.35 -3.39 -1.95
N ARG A 97 2.23 -4.27 -2.36
CA ARG A 97 2.91 -4.22 -3.65
C ARG A 97 3.04 -5.63 -4.20
N LEU A 98 2.90 -5.75 -5.51
CA LEU A 98 3.34 -6.90 -6.29
C LEU A 98 4.51 -6.45 -7.17
N ASP A 99 5.51 -7.29 -7.29
CA ASP A 99 6.66 -7.02 -8.14
C ASP A 99 6.26 -6.94 -9.62
N LYS A 100 7.16 -6.41 -10.45
CA LYS A 100 6.91 -6.22 -11.88
C LYS A 100 6.51 -7.53 -12.57
N GLU A 101 7.19 -8.62 -12.22
CA GLU A 101 6.98 -9.95 -12.81
C GLU A 101 5.83 -10.73 -12.18
N SER A 102 5.30 -10.25 -11.05
CA SER A 102 4.15 -10.86 -10.38
C SER A 102 2.85 -10.26 -10.89
N GLU A 103 1.80 -11.06 -10.90
CA GLU A 103 0.44 -10.65 -11.24
C GLU A 103 -0.55 -11.08 -10.17
N GLY A 104 -1.74 -10.48 -10.13
CA GLY A 104 -2.79 -10.88 -9.21
C GLY A 104 -3.55 -9.74 -8.55
N LEU A 105 -4.21 -10.07 -7.46
CA LEU A 105 -5.11 -9.17 -6.74
C LEU A 105 -4.35 -8.05 -6.02
N MET A 106 -4.77 -6.83 -6.28
CA MET A 106 -4.46 -5.65 -5.47
C MET A 106 -5.74 -4.95 -5.04
N LEU A 107 -5.75 -4.37 -3.86
CA LEU A 107 -6.85 -3.54 -3.38
C LEU A 107 -6.51 -2.07 -3.64
N LEU A 108 -7.47 -1.34 -4.19
CA LEU A 108 -7.35 0.10 -4.42
C LEU A 108 -8.45 0.83 -3.67
N SER A 109 -8.13 1.99 -3.09
CA SER A 109 -9.12 2.83 -2.42
C SER A 109 -8.64 4.28 -2.29
N THR A 110 -9.59 5.19 -2.13
CA THR A 110 -9.33 6.53 -1.62
C THR A 110 -9.18 6.54 -0.09
N ASP A 111 -9.66 5.49 0.61
CA ASP A 111 -9.50 5.32 2.07
C ASP A 111 -8.14 4.69 2.43
N GLY A 112 -7.20 5.54 2.84
CA GLY A 112 -5.88 5.07 3.28
C GLY A 112 -5.89 4.29 4.61
N ASN A 113 -6.92 4.44 5.45
CA ASN A 113 -7.06 3.65 6.68
C ASN A 113 -7.46 2.22 6.34
N TRP A 114 -8.48 2.07 5.50
CA TRP A 114 -8.93 0.78 5.05
C TRP A 114 -7.81 0.00 4.33
N LEU A 115 -7.05 0.68 3.44
CA LEU A 115 -5.90 0.06 2.78
C LEU A 115 -4.85 -0.40 3.78
N ASN A 116 -4.53 0.42 4.78
CA ASN A 116 -3.56 0.07 5.82
C ASN A 116 -4.05 -1.14 6.63
N ASN A 117 -5.33 -1.18 7.00
CA ASN A 117 -5.91 -2.31 7.74
C ASN A 117 -5.87 -3.61 6.93
N ASN A 118 -5.90 -3.52 5.60
CA ASN A 118 -5.87 -4.67 4.70
C ASN A 118 -4.46 -4.99 4.14
N SER A 119 -3.39 -4.37 4.64
CA SER A 119 -2.03 -4.62 4.11
C SER A 119 -0.92 -4.58 5.15
N HIS A 120 -1.13 -3.91 6.28
CA HIS A 120 -0.05 -3.72 7.25
C HIS A 120 0.36 -5.06 7.87
N PRO A 121 1.67 -5.35 7.94
CA PRO A 121 2.17 -6.63 8.48
C PRO A 121 1.67 -6.96 9.89
N SER A 122 1.45 -5.93 10.75
CA SER A 122 0.93 -6.14 12.12
C SER A 122 -0.48 -6.74 12.17
N ASN A 123 -1.21 -6.76 11.06
CA ASN A 123 -2.54 -7.35 10.99
C ASN A 123 -2.51 -8.83 10.61
N GLU A 124 -1.31 -9.37 10.38
CA GLU A 124 -1.03 -10.79 10.12
C GLU A 124 -1.94 -11.43 9.06
N LEU A 125 -2.33 -10.66 8.04
CA LEU A 125 -3.20 -11.13 6.98
C LEU A 125 -2.47 -12.11 6.08
N ASP A 126 -3.08 -13.26 5.86
CA ASP A 126 -2.58 -14.26 4.95
C ASP A 126 -2.54 -13.73 3.50
N LYS A 127 -1.36 -13.77 2.89
CA LYS A 127 -1.16 -13.50 1.48
C LYS A 127 -0.95 -14.82 0.77
N LYS A 128 -1.89 -15.19 -0.08
CA LYS A 128 -1.89 -16.47 -0.81
C LYS A 128 -1.42 -16.25 -2.24
N TYR A 129 -0.46 -17.07 -2.65
CA TYR A 129 0.14 -17.04 -3.97
C TYR A 129 0.09 -18.43 -4.60
N ILE A 130 -0.26 -18.50 -5.87
CA ILE A 130 0.00 -19.68 -6.70
C ILE A 130 1.35 -19.44 -7.38
N VAL A 131 2.31 -20.27 -7.08
CA VAL A 131 3.65 -20.24 -7.65
C VAL A 131 3.75 -21.38 -8.66
N THR A 132 3.97 -21.03 -9.93
CA THR A 132 4.22 -22.00 -11.00
C THR A 132 5.74 -22.17 -11.18
N THR A 133 6.18 -23.41 -11.22
CA THR A 133 7.59 -23.78 -11.39
C THR A 133 7.76 -24.65 -12.63
N ASN A 134 8.97 -24.74 -13.15
CA ASN A 134 9.34 -25.68 -14.20
C ASN A 134 9.83 -27.03 -13.65
N LEU A 135 9.88 -27.19 -12.32
CA LEU A 135 10.27 -28.42 -11.64
C LEU A 135 9.02 -29.21 -11.23
N GLU A 136 8.99 -30.51 -11.55
CA GLU A 136 7.88 -31.39 -11.14
C GLU A 136 7.82 -31.63 -9.64
N GLU A 137 8.98 -31.61 -9.00
CA GLU A 137 9.10 -31.77 -7.56
C GLU A 137 10.10 -30.76 -6.99
N ILE A 138 9.72 -30.17 -5.89
CA ILE A 138 10.55 -29.27 -5.10
C ILE A 138 10.69 -29.88 -3.71
N ASP A 139 11.90 -29.92 -3.20
CA ASP A 139 12.16 -30.33 -1.81
C ASP A 139 11.59 -29.27 -0.85
N LEU A 140 10.36 -29.50 -0.39
CA LEU A 140 9.64 -28.58 0.51
C LEU A 140 10.29 -28.51 1.90
N THR A 141 11.21 -29.43 2.25
CA THR A 141 11.88 -29.39 3.56
C THR A 141 12.79 -28.18 3.70
N ARG A 142 13.31 -27.68 2.59
CA ARG A 142 14.15 -26.47 2.54
C ARG A 142 13.39 -25.21 3.00
N PHE A 143 12.08 -25.16 2.77
CA PHE A 143 11.25 -24.02 3.11
C PHE A 143 10.67 -24.07 4.54
N LYS A 144 10.90 -25.16 5.27
CA LYS A 144 10.55 -25.26 6.70
C LYS A 144 11.49 -24.48 7.61
N LYS A 145 12.65 -24.08 7.10
CA LYS A 145 13.63 -23.25 7.80
C LYS A 145 13.59 -21.84 7.20
N SER A 146 13.90 -20.83 8.04
CA SER A 146 14.06 -19.48 7.52
C SER A 146 15.17 -19.44 6.47
N ILE A 147 14.91 -18.78 5.37
CA ILE A 147 15.89 -18.52 4.31
C ILE A 147 16.41 -17.12 4.53
N THR A 148 17.73 -16.94 4.53
CA THR A 148 18.34 -15.62 4.62
C THR A 148 18.69 -15.14 3.22
N ASP A 149 18.11 -14.00 2.83
CA ASP A 149 18.41 -13.31 1.58
C ASP A 149 18.57 -11.80 1.87
N ASP A 150 19.59 -11.16 1.29
CA ASP A 150 19.92 -9.74 1.50
C ASP A 150 19.94 -9.31 2.99
N ASN A 151 20.43 -10.16 3.89
CA ASN A 151 20.43 -10.00 5.35
C ASN A 151 19.02 -9.97 5.99
N GLU A 152 17.99 -10.38 5.29
CA GLU A 152 16.66 -10.60 5.84
C GLU A 152 16.33 -12.08 5.99
N ASN A 153 15.74 -12.45 7.12
CA ASN A 153 15.20 -13.79 7.32
C ASN A 153 13.80 -13.85 6.71
N LEU A 154 13.65 -14.62 5.66
CA LEU A 154 12.39 -14.89 4.97
C LEU A 154 11.77 -16.17 5.50
N ASN A 155 10.46 -16.15 5.76
CA ASN A 155 9.73 -17.28 6.29
C ASN A 155 8.47 -17.53 5.47
N ILE A 156 8.36 -18.71 4.90
CA ILE A 156 7.11 -19.20 4.31
C ILE A 156 6.24 -19.75 5.44
N TYR A 157 5.03 -19.22 5.59
CA TYR A 157 4.09 -19.71 6.60
C TYR A 157 3.56 -21.10 6.25
N SER A 158 3.20 -21.31 4.98
CA SER A 158 2.76 -22.60 4.46
C SER A 158 3.07 -22.72 2.98
N ILE A 159 3.42 -23.92 2.54
CA ILE A 159 3.58 -24.29 1.14
C ILE A 159 2.97 -25.68 0.91
N ASN A 160 2.03 -25.76 -0.05
CA ASN A 160 1.35 -27.01 -0.40
C ASN A 160 1.38 -27.18 -1.91
N LYS A 161 1.60 -28.43 -2.38
CA LYS A 161 1.51 -28.77 -3.79
C LYS A 161 0.06 -28.84 -4.23
N GLU A 162 -0.34 -28.08 -5.23
CA GLU A 162 -1.69 -28.04 -5.79
C GLU A 162 -1.79 -28.88 -7.07
N SER A 163 -0.74 -28.84 -7.91
CA SER A 163 -0.67 -29.62 -9.15
C SER A 163 0.79 -30.01 -9.45
N LYS A 164 1.03 -30.58 -10.63
CA LYS A 164 2.38 -31.02 -11.06
C LYS A 164 3.43 -29.91 -10.98
N TYR A 165 3.04 -28.67 -11.30
CA TYR A 165 3.93 -27.52 -11.40
C TYR A 165 3.49 -26.32 -10.56
N GLU A 166 2.45 -26.47 -9.72
CA GLU A 166 1.89 -25.35 -8.96
C GLU A 166 1.88 -25.64 -7.46
N TYR A 167 2.21 -24.60 -6.72
CA TYR A 167 2.26 -24.63 -5.26
C TYR A 167 1.47 -23.45 -4.71
N LEU A 168 0.60 -23.71 -3.74
CA LEU A 168 -0.02 -22.67 -2.92
C LEU A 168 0.96 -22.28 -1.82
N VAL A 169 1.40 -21.04 -1.87
CA VAL A 169 2.30 -20.45 -0.86
C VAL A 169 1.53 -19.41 -0.05
N ILE A 170 1.63 -19.49 1.27
CA ILE A 170 1.02 -18.53 2.20
C ILE A 170 2.13 -17.78 2.91
N LEU A 171 2.11 -16.45 2.79
CA LEU A 171 3.02 -15.53 3.48
C LEU A 171 2.21 -14.65 4.44
N LYS A 172 2.76 -14.32 5.61
CA LYS A 172 2.17 -13.42 6.60
C LYS A 172 2.91 -12.10 6.70
N THR A 173 4.19 -12.10 6.39
CA THR A 173 5.00 -10.91 6.41
C THR A 173 4.78 -10.09 5.12
N GLY A 174 5.51 -9.11 4.86
CA GLY A 174 5.45 -8.32 3.64
C GLY A 174 6.84 -7.87 3.26
N LYS A 175 7.80 -8.74 3.54
CA LYS A 175 9.18 -8.49 3.22
C LYS A 175 9.39 -8.45 1.71
N ASN A 176 10.45 -7.77 1.31
CA ASN A 176 10.77 -7.64 -0.11
C ASN A 176 11.24 -8.98 -0.66
N ARG A 177 10.66 -9.43 -1.78
CA ARG A 177 11.02 -10.70 -2.46
C ARG A 177 10.95 -11.95 -1.58
N GLU A 178 10.04 -11.96 -0.62
CA GLU A 178 9.77 -13.12 0.23
C GLU A 178 9.24 -14.32 -0.57
#